data_23215df17731caf96a39ab9ab234f76b
#
_entry.id   23215df17731caf96a39ab9ab234f76b
#
_cell.length_a   1.000
_cell.length_b   1.000
_cell.length_c   1.000
_cell.angle_alpha   90.00
_cell.angle_beta   90.00
_cell.angle_gamma   90.00
#
_symmetry.space_group_name_H-M   'P 1'
#
loop_
_entity.id
_entity.type
_entity.pdbx_description
1 polymer ?
#
loop_
_entity_poly.entity_id
_entity_poly.type
_entity_poly.pdbx_seq_one_letter_code
_entity_poly.pdbx_strand_id
1 'polypeptide(L)'
;MAGSCPFLANIEAQERLSEARYDDGISETFSGGAGLVQVSMVVFDQDGDAPNSAGLSTLFTTFGQFLDHDLVLTPEDHDEGVLDLVGMPHEIARSAVADEIDDGETIAPTNVVTWQIDGSQVYGSTEARMDDLRSFEGGKLRVQDDTTSASEMLPDADEDSFMAGEISGDDPVYLAGDIRANENPNLLSLQTMFVREHNHWADKLAEEHLDWDDEQLYDAARSIVEYELQQITYNEWLPHLVGDAVGEDTGFDTNETGEVSVEFSTAAFRFGHTLVSSSIDRLADDGTDEGSMALMDSYFNHSPVEDSGIEAIIRGQLSATAQELDTEIVDDLNFFLETPEGVSGFSLAAINLARGLDHGLDSYINVRAQLIGDIDPDTLDPTDFSVITSDESVQARLASVYTDVFQVDLWVGGLAEDAIEGTQMGPLFTHIIADQFTRTRVADETFGELDPALGDAIIAEVQTSTFAIIIERNTDVDMVQDDVFIAED
;
A
#
# COMPACT_ATOMS: atom_id res chain seq x y z
N MET A 1 13.87 -9.33 20.93
CA MET A 1 15.14 -9.74 20.31
C MET A 1 15.07 -9.27 18.87
N ALA A 2 15.79 -8.21 18.52
CA ALA A 2 15.94 -7.80 17.12
C ALA A 2 16.83 -8.85 16.44
N GLY A 3 16.26 -9.90 15.98
CA GLY A 3 16.85 -10.79 14.99
C GLY A 3 16.43 -10.22 13.64
N SER A 4 17.39 -9.95 12.77
CA SER A 4 17.10 -9.65 11.37
C SER A 4 16.11 -10.70 10.87
N CYS A 5 14.94 -10.27 10.42
CA CYS A 5 13.98 -11.16 9.80
C CYS A 5 14.67 -11.78 8.57
N PRO A 6 14.85 -13.10 8.48
CA PRO A 6 15.57 -13.71 7.37
C PRO A 6 14.81 -13.63 6.04
N PHE A 7 13.62 -13.06 6.04
CA PHE A 7 12.73 -12.95 4.92
C PHE A 7 12.62 -11.52 4.35
N LEU A 8 13.49 -10.60 4.80
CA LEU A 8 13.59 -9.26 4.26
C LEU A 8 14.94 -9.12 3.54
N ALA A 9 14.89 -8.71 2.29
CA ALA A 9 16.09 -8.50 1.44
C ALA A 9 16.33 -7.01 1.24
N ASN A 10 17.48 -6.70 0.69
CA ASN A 10 17.88 -5.40 0.18
C ASN A 10 17.56 -4.23 1.13
N ILE A 11 18.48 -3.98 2.06
CA ILE A 11 18.41 -2.78 2.89
C ILE A 11 18.90 -1.62 2.01
N GLU A 12 17.95 -0.89 1.43
CA GLU A 12 18.24 0.31 0.64
C GLU A 12 17.81 1.56 1.42
N ALA A 13 18.58 2.63 1.30
CA ALA A 13 18.20 3.92 1.84
C ALA A 13 17.12 4.52 0.96
N GLN A 14 16.04 5.03 1.54
CA GLN A 14 15.05 5.80 0.78
C GLN A 14 15.65 7.13 0.31
N GLU A 15 15.30 7.55 -0.89
CA GLU A 15 15.69 8.85 -1.43
C GLU A 15 14.91 10.00 -0.79
N ARG A 16 15.40 11.23 -0.96
CA ARG A 16 14.68 12.44 -0.55
C ARG A 16 14.45 13.35 -1.75
N LEU A 17 13.21 13.78 -1.92
CA LEU A 17 12.84 14.78 -2.91
C LEU A 17 12.99 16.20 -2.37
N SER A 18 12.98 16.38 -1.05
CA SER A 18 13.06 17.67 -0.37
C SER A 18 14.09 17.65 0.77
N GLU A 19 14.44 18.83 1.29
CA GLU A 19 15.34 18.96 2.43
C GLU A 19 14.72 18.36 3.70
N ALA A 20 15.52 17.61 4.47
CA ALA A 20 15.07 17.02 5.71
C ALA A 20 14.94 18.07 6.83
N ARG A 21 13.96 17.86 7.72
CA ARG A 21 13.69 18.72 8.87
C ARG A 21 13.93 18.01 10.18
N TYR A 22 15.18 18.09 10.66
CA TYR A 22 15.58 17.65 12.00
C TYR A 22 16.10 18.82 12.82
N ASP A 23 15.93 18.83 14.17
CA ASP A 23 16.38 19.90 15.05
C ASP A 23 17.91 20.07 15.02
N ASP A 24 18.64 18.98 14.85
CA ASP A 24 20.11 18.96 14.72
C ASP A 24 20.59 18.93 13.26
N GLY A 25 19.67 18.86 12.29
CA GLY A 25 19.95 18.68 10.87
C GLY A 25 20.39 17.26 10.48
N ILE A 26 20.35 16.28 11.39
CA ILE A 26 20.85 14.91 11.19
C ILE A 26 19.77 13.87 11.51
N SER A 27 19.28 13.83 12.74
CA SER A 27 18.43 12.74 13.24
C SER A 27 17.50 13.10 14.40
N GLU A 28 17.70 14.24 15.06
CA GLU A 28 16.87 14.65 16.19
C GLU A 28 15.50 15.14 15.66
N THR A 29 14.44 14.43 16.04
CA THR A 29 13.08 14.72 15.55
C THR A 29 12.69 16.18 15.86
N PHE A 30 12.00 16.82 14.90
CA PHE A 30 11.59 18.21 15.04
C PHE A 30 10.63 18.40 16.21
N SER A 31 10.97 19.29 17.12
CA SER A 31 10.24 19.53 18.39
C SER A 31 9.22 20.65 18.33
N GLY A 32 9.17 21.41 17.22
CA GLY A 32 8.35 22.62 17.08
C GLY A 32 6.95 22.43 16.48
N GLY A 33 6.52 21.19 16.27
CA GLY A 33 5.25 20.86 15.64
C GLY A 33 4.02 20.98 16.57
N ALA A 34 2.84 20.79 16.00
CA ALA A 34 1.59 20.65 16.76
C ALA A 34 1.57 19.30 17.50
N GLY A 35 0.72 19.18 18.52
CA GLY A 35 0.56 17.91 19.22
C GLY A 35 -0.12 16.86 18.33
N LEU A 36 0.59 15.79 17.98
CA LEU A 36 0.16 14.80 16.98
C LEU A 36 -1.21 14.19 17.28
N VAL A 37 -1.46 13.82 18.53
CA VAL A 37 -2.77 13.30 18.97
C VAL A 37 -3.87 14.37 18.84
N GLN A 38 -3.56 15.65 19.11
CA GLN A 38 -4.53 16.71 18.93
C GLN A 38 -4.85 16.95 17.45
N VAL A 39 -3.86 16.91 16.58
CA VAL A 39 -4.06 16.98 15.11
C VAL A 39 -4.93 15.83 14.66
N SER A 40 -4.62 14.60 15.07
CA SER A 40 -5.38 13.39 14.76
C SER A 40 -6.87 13.55 15.19
N MET A 41 -7.13 13.98 16.40
CA MET A 41 -8.49 14.12 16.94
C MET A 41 -9.33 15.25 16.33
N VAL A 42 -8.70 16.23 15.70
CA VAL A 42 -9.41 17.42 15.20
C VAL A 42 -9.46 17.49 13.69
N VAL A 43 -8.36 17.12 13.04
CA VAL A 43 -8.27 17.19 11.56
C VAL A 43 -8.85 15.94 10.93
N PHE A 44 -8.60 14.76 11.53
CA PHE A 44 -8.97 13.47 10.98
C PHE A 44 -10.27 12.87 11.58
N ASP A 45 -11.04 13.65 12.34
CA ASP A 45 -12.32 13.24 12.90
C ASP A 45 -13.38 13.16 11.79
N GLN A 46 -13.94 11.96 11.57
CA GLN A 46 -14.96 11.69 10.56
C GLN A 46 -16.34 11.51 11.21
N ASP A 47 -17.33 12.28 10.81
CA ASP A 47 -18.72 12.17 11.31
C ASP A 47 -19.58 11.28 10.38
N GLY A 48 -19.41 9.98 10.49
CA GLY A 48 -20.13 8.97 9.71
C GLY A 48 -19.49 8.65 8.35
N ASP A 49 -20.20 7.89 7.51
CA ASP A 49 -19.72 7.52 6.19
C ASP A 49 -19.63 8.71 5.23
N ALA A 50 -18.51 8.81 4.54
CA ALA A 50 -18.25 9.79 3.49
C ALA A 50 -17.86 9.03 2.19
N PRO A 51 -18.87 8.48 1.46
CA PRO A 51 -18.57 7.69 0.26
C PRO A 51 -17.88 8.53 -0.81
N ASN A 52 -16.88 7.93 -1.46
CA ASN A 52 -16.07 8.56 -2.49
C ASN A 52 -16.92 9.16 -3.61
N SER A 53 -16.72 10.44 -3.89
CA SER A 53 -17.52 11.23 -4.84
C SER A 53 -17.33 10.81 -6.30
N ALA A 54 -16.21 10.17 -6.64
CA ALA A 54 -15.97 9.57 -7.96
C ALA A 54 -16.48 8.12 -8.05
N GLY A 55 -16.97 7.55 -6.94
CA GLY A 55 -17.49 6.19 -6.88
C GLY A 55 -16.40 5.11 -6.88
N LEU A 56 -15.19 5.42 -6.40
CA LEU A 56 -14.15 4.40 -6.28
C LEU A 56 -14.62 3.23 -5.43
N SER A 57 -14.34 2.00 -5.89
CA SER A 57 -14.68 0.79 -5.16
C SER A 57 -13.72 0.56 -3.97
N THR A 58 -14.12 -0.24 -2.98
CA THR A 58 -13.19 -0.64 -1.92
C THR A 58 -12.04 -1.52 -2.45
N LEU A 59 -12.21 -2.15 -3.62
CA LEU A 59 -11.12 -2.85 -4.31
C LEU A 59 -10.01 -1.90 -4.72
N PHE A 60 -10.33 -0.64 -5.09
CA PHE A 60 -9.32 0.39 -5.37
C PHE A 60 -8.39 0.62 -4.17
N THR A 61 -8.98 0.74 -2.97
CA THR A 61 -8.23 0.90 -1.72
C THR A 61 -7.37 -0.31 -1.40
N THR A 62 -7.95 -1.51 -1.53
CA THR A 62 -7.24 -2.76 -1.25
C THR A 62 -6.10 -3.01 -2.23
N PHE A 63 -6.30 -2.72 -3.53
CA PHE A 63 -5.22 -2.83 -4.51
C PHE A 63 -4.09 -1.84 -4.23
N GLY A 64 -4.43 -0.62 -3.77
CA GLY A 64 -3.43 0.36 -3.31
C GLY A 64 -2.59 -0.16 -2.14
N GLN A 65 -3.22 -0.81 -1.14
CA GLN A 65 -2.50 -1.47 -0.04
C GLN A 65 -1.65 -2.63 -0.54
N PHE A 66 -2.18 -3.46 -1.42
CA PHE A 66 -1.47 -4.59 -2.02
C PHE A 66 -0.22 -4.13 -2.80
N LEU A 67 -0.32 -3.02 -3.51
CA LEU A 67 0.78 -2.40 -4.26
C LEU A 67 1.80 -1.72 -3.31
N ASP A 68 1.35 -1.07 -2.22
CA ASP A 68 2.25 -0.55 -1.18
C ASP A 68 3.13 -1.65 -0.60
N HIS A 69 2.57 -2.84 -0.40
CA HIS A 69 3.30 -3.99 0.12
C HIS A 69 4.34 -4.56 -0.85
N ASP A 70 4.23 -4.28 -2.14
CA ASP A 70 5.26 -4.57 -3.13
C ASP A 70 6.43 -3.58 -3.04
N LEU A 71 6.11 -2.29 -2.82
CA LEU A 71 7.06 -1.20 -2.98
C LEU A 71 7.73 -0.73 -1.68
N VAL A 72 7.05 -0.85 -0.52
CA VAL A 72 7.46 -0.20 0.72
C VAL A 72 7.34 -1.12 1.92
N LEU A 73 8.45 -1.29 2.63
CA LEU A 73 8.47 -1.83 4.00
C LEU A 73 9.65 -1.23 4.78
N THR A 74 9.35 -0.35 5.72
CA THR A 74 10.33 0.23 6.65
C THR A 74 10.19 -0.41 8.02
N PRO A 75 11.14 -1.27 8.46
CA PRO A 75 11.05 -1.93 9.76
C PRO A 75 11.22 -0.95 10.92
N GLU A 76 10.71 -1.33 12.09
CA GLU A 76 11.02 -0.66 13.34
C GLU A 76 12.34 -1.16 13.91
N ASP A 77 13.12 -0.25 14.52
CA ASP A 77 14.35 -0.58 15.27
C ASP A 77 14.34 0.07 16.65
N HIS A 78 14.18 -0.75 17.67
CA HIS A 78 14.19 -0.30 19.07
C HIS A 78 15.56 0.24 19.54
N ASP A 79 16.66 -0.10 18.86
CA ASP A 79 17.99 0.42 19.17
C ASP A 79 18.15 1.87 18.69
N GLU A 80 17.37 2.32 17.70
CA GLU A 80 17.28 3.71 17.24
C GLU A 80 16.46 4.61 18.18
N GLY A 81 15.75 4.03 19.15
CA GLY A 81 14.96 4.74 20.15
C GLY A 81 13.46 4.63 19.96
N VAL A 82 12.72 5.49 20.64
CA VAL A 82 11.25 5.50 20.61
C VAL A 82 10.71 6.91 20.44
N LEU A 83 9.52 6.99 19.84
CA LEU A 83 8.71 8.20 19.71
C LEU A 83 7.66 8.21 20.84
N ASP A 84 7.70 9.23 21.68
CA ASP A 84 6.68 9.43 22.72
C ASP A 84 5.48 10.20 22.12
N LEU A 85 4.42 9.48 21.87
CA LEU A 85 3.15 10.07 21.45
C LEU A 85 2.35 10.50 22.68
N VAL A 86 2.59 11.70 23.16
CA VAL A 86 1.89 12.26 24.33
C VAL A 86 0.36 12.16 24.16
N GLY A 87 -0.28 11.33 24.99
CA GLY A 87 -1.72 11.07 24.93
C GLY A 87 -2.11 9.73 24.32
N MET A 88 -1.17 8.99 23.75
CA MET A 88 -1.35 7.60 23.32
C MET A 88 -0.87 6.63 24.42
N PRO A 89 -1.44 5.41 24.47
CA PRO A 89 -1.11 4.45 25.52
C PRO A 89 0.30 3.85 25.41
N HIS A 90 0.98 4.00 24.27
CA HIS A 90 2.26 3.35 23.98
C HIS A 90 3.22 4.25 23.19
N GLU A 91 4.51 3.99 23.41
CA GLU A 91 5.59 4.51 22.57
C GLU A 91 5.67 3.69 21.28
N ILE A 92 6.10 4.30 20.18
CA ILE A 92 6.38 3.62 18.91
C ILE A 92 7.91 3.58 18.75
N ALA A 93 8.46 2.44 18.35
CA ALA A 93 9.88 2.37 18.00
C ALA A 93 10.16 3.26 16.78
N ARG A 94 11.35 3.85 16.73
CA ARG A 94 11.80 4.54 15.52
C ARG A 94 12.02 3.55 14.38
N SER A 95 12.00 4.05 13.19
CA SER A 95 12.29 3.26 11.98
C SER A 95 13.78 2.93 11.89
N ALA A 96 14.09 1.77 11.31
CA ALA A 96 15.46 1.43 10.96
C ALA A 96 16.02 2.41 9.93
N VAL A 97 17.28 2.77 10.11
CA VAL A 97 18.01 3.67 9.22
C VAL A 97 19.08 2.91 8.43
N ALA A 98 19.48 3.45 7.30
CA ALA A 98 20.49 2.82 6.46
C ALA A 98 21.87 2.89 7.10
N ASP A 99 22.62 1.78 7.06
CA ASP A 99 23.96 1.65 7.69
C ASP A 99 25.06 2.48 7.00
N GLU A 100 24.87 2.87 5.72
CA GLU A 100 25.87 3.55 4.89
C GLU A 100 25.67 5.07 4.83
N ILE A 101 25.46 5.71 5.98
CA ILE A 101 25.38 7.17 6.08
C ILE A 101 26.70 7.68 6.65
N ASP A 102 27.35 8.62 5.95
CA ASP A 102 28.59 9.25 6.41
C ASP A 102 28.36 10.08 7.69
N ASP A 103 29.36 10.11 8.58
CA ASP A 103 29.31 10.89 9.83
C ASP A 103 28.92 12.36 9.56
N GLY A 104 27.73 12.76 10.03
CA GLY A 104 27.22 14.13 9.93
C GLY A 104 26.29 14.39 8.74
N GLU A 105 25.93 13.38 7.97
CA GLU A 105 24.84 13.44 6.99
C GLU A 105 23.50 13.13 7.64
N THR A 106 22.43 13.58 6.99
CA THR A 106 21.05 13.33 7.42
C THR A 106 20.70 11.85 7.27
N ILE A 107 20.14 11.24 8.31
CA ILE A 107 19.68 9.86 8.24
C ILE A 107 18.58 9.67 7.20
N ALA A 108 18.52 8.49 6.61
CA ALA A 108 17.44 8.06 5.74
C ALA A 108 16.83 6.74 6.27
N PRO A 109 15.50 6.61 6.30
CA PRO A 109 14.85 5.35 6.63
C PRO A 109 15.21 4.29 5.57
N THR A 110 15.20 3.01 5.98
CA THR A 110 15.43 1.90 5.05
C THR A 110 14.15 1.51 4.32
N ASN A 111 14.32 0.91 3.13
CA ASN A 111 13.34 0.05 2.51
C ASN A 111 13.90 -1.37 2.44
N VAL A 112 13.12 -2.39 2.83
CA VAL A 112 13.57 -3.79 2.86
C VAL A 112 12.83 -4.68 1.86
N VAL A 113 12.05 -4.07 0.98
CA VAL A 113 11.44 -4.69 -0.21
C VAL A 113 11.95 -3.98 -1.46
N THR A 114 11.65 -4.50 -2.64
CA THR A 114 12.07 -3.90 -3.90
C THR A 114 11.25 -2.64 -4.19
N TRP A 115 11.82 -1.73 -4.98
CA TRP A 115 11.09 -0.57 -5.53
C TRP A 115 10.40 -0.90 -6.86
N GLN A 116 10.64 -2.09 -7.42
CA GLN A 116 10.05 -2.56 -8.67
C GLN A 116 8.64 -3.10 -8.41
N ILE A 117 7.78 -3.01 -9.41
CA ILE A 117 6.51 -3.74 -9.40
C ILE A 117 6.83 -5.14 -9.94
N ASP A 118 7.37 -5.99 -9.06
CA ASP A 118 7.88 -7.34 -9.35
C ASP A 118 7.08 -8.46 -8.64
N GLY A 119 5.98 -8.08 -7.99
CA GLY A 119 5.12 -9.02 -7.29
C GLY A 119 5.73 -9.56 -5.99
N SER A 120 6.68 -8.84 -5.37
CA SER A 120 7.35 -9.30 -4.15
C SER A 120 6.37 -9.58 -3.00
N GLN A 121 5.22 -8.91 -2.95
CA GLN A 121 4.16 -9.22 -2.00
C GLN A 121 3.55 -10.61 -2.22
N VAL A 122 3.63 -11.17 -3.41
CA VAL A 122 3.20 -12.55 -3.74
C VAL A 122 4.36 -13.53 -3.60
N TYR A 123 5.55 -13.17 -4.13
CA TYR A 123 6.70 -14.08 -4.28
C TYR A 123 7.70 -14.00 -3.14
N GLY A 124 7.66 -12.94 -2.35
CA GLY A 124 8.67 -12.65 -1.33
C GLY A 124 9.86 -11.88 -1.86
N SER A 125 10.50 -11.11 -0.97
CA SER A 125 11.65 -10.25 -1.29
C SER A 125 13.00 -10.93 -1.04
N THR A 126 13.03 -12.22 -0.68
CA THR A 126 14.28 -12.99 -0.48
C THR A 126 14.18 -14.37 -1.10
N GLU A 127 15.34 -14.92 -1.50
CA GLU A 127 15.43 -16.29 -2.00
C GLU A 127 14.84 -17.31 -1.00
N ALA A 128 15.05 -17.11 0.29
CA ALA A 128 14.49 -18.00 1.31
C ALA A 128 12.95 -17.96 1.37
N ARG A 129 12.34 -16.77 1.24
CA ARG A 129 10.87 -16.64 1.20
C ARG A 129 10.32 -17.22 -0.10
N MET A 130 10.96 -16.95 -1.23
CA MET A 130 10.56 -17.53 -2.52
C MET A 130 10.58 -19.07 -2.48
N ASP A 131 11.62 -19.68 -1.89
CA ASP A 131 11.73 -21.12 -1.72
C ASP A 131 10.61 -21.68 -0.81
N ASP A 132 10.26 -20.98 0.27
CA ASP A 132 9.17 -21.37 1.18
C ASP A 132 7.80 -21.39 0.50
N LEU A 133 7.60 -20.50 -0.47
CA LEU A 133 6.31 -20.35 -1.18
C LEU A 133 6.18 -21.33 -2.36
N ARG A 134 7.26 -21.86 -2.89
CA ARG A 134 7.25 -22.78 -4.05
C ARG A 134 6.85 -24.19 -3.68
N SER A 135 6.07 -24.82 -4.56
CA SER A 135 5.80 -26.26 -4.47
C SER A 135 6.94 -27.12 -4.99
N PHE A 136 7.81 -26.56 -5.86
CA PHE A 136 8.83 -27.25 -6.65
C PHE A 136 8.25 -28.39 -7.53
N GLU A 137 7.00 -28.25 -7.94
CA GLU A 137 6.31 -29.18 -8.82
C GLU A 137 5.47 -28.40 -9.85
N GLY A 138 5.86 -28.46 -11.12
CA GLY A 138 5.14 -27.85 -12.23
C GLY A 138 5.18 -26.32 -12.26
N GLY A 139 6.19 -25.71 -11.64
CA GLY A 139 6.37 -24.26 -11.57
C GLY A 139 5.41 -23.56 -10.62
N LYS A 140 4.68 -24.27 -9.78
CA LYS A 140 3.58 -23.70 -8.97
C LYS A 140 4.03 -23.14 -7.63
N LEU A 141 3.27 -22.18 -7.13
CA LEU A 141 3.23 -21.77 -5.74
C LEU A 141 2.40 -22.77 -4.91
N ARG A 142 2.71 -22.87 -3.62
CA ARG A 142 2.00 -23.73 -2.67
C ARG A 142 0.62 -23.14 -2.37
N VAL A 143 -0.34 -24.05 -2.24
CA VAL A 143 -1.68 -23.79 -1.74
C VAL A 143 -2.02 -24.84 -0.69
N GLN A 144 -3.08 -24.63 0.09
CA GLN A 144 -3.55 -25.64 1.05
C GLN A 144 -3.97 -26.93 0.35
N ASP A 145 -3.64 -28.08 0.97
CA ASP A 145 -4.02 -29.41 0.51
C ASP A 145 -5.49 -29.75 0.78
N ASP A 146 -6.32 -28.78 1.21
CA ASP A 146 -7.69 -29.08 1.60
C ASP A 146 -8.58 -29.33 0.38
N THR A 147 -8.91 -30.58 0.20
CA THR A 147 -9.84 -31.06 -0.84
C THR A 147 -11.32 -30.78 -0.52
N THR A 148 -11.63 -30.10 0.58
CA THR A 148 -12.99 -29.84 1.06
C THR A 148 -13.48 -28.45 0.67
N SER A 149 -12.59 -27.49 0.41
CA SER A 149 -12.90 -26.17 -0.13
C SER A 149 -12.90 -26.21 -1.66
N ALA A 150 -13.84 -25.52 -2.27
CA ALA A 150 -13.91 -25.42 -3.74
C ALA A 150 -12.81 -24.49 -4.32
N SER A 151 -12.10 -23.77 -3.46
CA SER A 151 -11.10 -22.78 -3.83
C SER A 151 -9.78 -22.99 -3.09
N GLU A 152 -8.68 -22.91 -3.83
CA GLU A 152 -7.32 -23.00 -3.28
C GLU A 152 -7.00 -21.76 -2.45
N MET A 153 -6.65 -21.97 -1.18
CA MET A 153 -6.20 -20.92 -0.25
C MET A 153 -4.68 -20.91 -0.14
N LEU A 154 -4.12 -19.81 0.38
CA LEU A 154 -2.73 -19.75 0.76
C LEU A 154 -2.35 -20.87 1.73
N PRO A 155 -1.11 -21.38 1.72
CA PRO A 155 -0.69 -22.39 2.67
C PRO A 155 -0.58 -21.81 4.07
N ASP A 156 -0.73 -22.66 5.09
CA ASP A 156 -0.48 -22.27 6.47
C ASP A 156 1.03 -21.95 6.65
N ALA A 157 1.33 -20.88 7.39
CA ALA A 157 2.67 -20.60 7.86
C ALA A 157 3.07 -21.63 8.92
N ASP A 158 4.30 -22.09 8.90
CA ASP A 158 4.84 -22.99 9.91
C ASP A 158 5.57 -22.21 11.04
N GLU A 159 6.06 -22.91 12.06
CA GLU A 159 6.71 -22.30 13.22
C GLU A 159 8.01 -21.51 12.87
N ASP A 160 8.59 -21.79 11.71
CA ASP A 160 9.83 -21.14 11.23
C ASP A 160 9.52 -19.97 10.26
N SER A 161 8.26 -19.86 9.79
CA SER A 161 7.82 -18.84 8.85
C SER A 161 7.31 -17.60 9.59
N PHE A 162 8.06 -16.49 9.49
CA PHE A 162 7.64 -15.22 10.12
C PHE A 162 6.56 -14.52 9.29
N MET A 163 5.42 -14.22 9.93
CA MET A 163 4.38 -13.33 9.43
C MET A 163 4.08 -12.26 10.50
N ALA A 164 3.77 -11.03 10.09
CA ALA A 164 3.45 -9.96 11.02
C ALA A 164 2.10 -10.21 11.70
N GLY A 165 2.02 -9.78 12.95
CA GLY A 165 0.83 -9.90 13.77
C GLY A 165 0.79 -11.19 14.60
N GLU A 166 0.16 -11.09 15.78
CA GLU A 166 -0.25 -12.25 16.57
C GLU A 166 -1.72 -12.50 16.25
N ILE A 167 -1.99 -13.62 15.61
CA ILE A 167 -3.36 -14.05 15.38
C ILE A 167 -3.92 -14.58 16.70
N SER A 168 -5.06 -14.04 17.08
CA SER A 168 -5.72 -14.44 18.33
C SER A 168 -6.40 -15.80 18.18
N GLY A 169 -5.96 -16.79 18.93
CA GLY A 169 -6.61 -18.08 19.00
C GLY A 169 -5.90 -19.21 18.28
N ASP A 170 -6.69 -20.18 17.81
CA ASP A 170 -6.21 -21.35 17.07
C ASP A 170 -6.35 -21.15 15.53
N ASP A 171 -6.56 -19.90 15.07
CA ASP A 171 -6.75 -19.60 13.65
C ASP A 171 -5.43 -19.74 12.89
N PRO A 172 -5.47 -20.23 11.63
CA PRO A 172 -4.27 -20.36 10.82
C PRO A 172 -3.69 -18.99 10.46
N VAL A 173 -2.37 -18.91 10.44
CA VAL A 173 -1.63 -17.81 9.82
C VAL A 173 -1.31 -18.23 8.40
N TYR A 174 -1.70 -17.45 7.42
CA TYR A 174 -1.42 -17.76 6.03
C TYR A 174 -0.03 -17.27 5.63
N LEU A 175 0.71 -18.13 4.94
CA LEU A 175 2.03 -17.81 4.39
C LEU A 175 1.86 -17.08 3.05
N ALA A 176 2.49 -15.91 2.91
CA ALA A 176 2.52 -15.10 1.71
C ALA A 176 3.91 -14.49 1.48
N GLY A 177 4.10 -13.81 0.37
CA GLY A 177 5.34 -13.10 0.06
C GLY A 177 5.62 -11.95 1.03
N ASP A 178 4.65 -11.06 1.23
CA ASP A 178 4.74 -9.99 2.22
C ASP A 178 4.26 -10.47 3.60
N ILE A 179 4.99 -10.07 4.62
CA ILE A 179 4.72 -10.45 6.01
C ILE A 179 3.41 -9.90 6.56
N ARG A 180 2.84 -8.84 5.95
CA ARG A 180 1.60 -8.14 6.35
C ARG A 180 0.34 -8.72 5.71
N ALA A 181 0.44 -9.75 4.87
CA ALA A 181 -0.67 -10.31 4.09
C ALA A 181 -1.91 -10.69 4.91
N ASN A 182 -1.73 -10.96 6.22
CA ASN A 182 -2.78 -11.37 7.15
C ASN A 182 -3.47 -10.19 7.86
N GLU A 183 -3.18 -8.93 7.51
CA GLU A 183 -3.72 -7.77 8.23
C GLU A 183 -5.25 -7.70 8.20
N ASN A 184 -5.85 -7.95 7.04
CA ASN A 184 -7.30 -7.94 6.90
C ASN A 184 -7.78 -8.87 5.78
N PRO A 185 -9.07 -9.29 5.78
CA PRO A 185 -9.61 -10.22 4.78
C PRO A 185 -9.60 -9.70 3.34
N ASN A 186 -9.75 -8.39 3.12
CA ASN A 186 -9.70 -7.80 1.79
C ASN A 186 -8.32 -8.00 1.17
N LEU A 187 -7.26 -7.66 1.89
CA LEU A 187 -5.89 -7.87 1.44
C LEU A 187 -5.58 -9.35 1.22
N LEU A 188 -5.97 -10.22 2.18
CA LEU A 188 -5.76 -11.65 2.08
C LEU A 188 -6.43 -12.26 0.85
N SER A 189 -7.59 -11.71 0.44
CA SER A 189 -8.28 -12.16 -0.77
C SER A 189 -7.47 -11.88 -2.04
N LEU A 190 -6.82 -10.71 -2.16
CA LEU A 190 -5.93 -10.38 -3.28
C LEU A 190 -4.66 -11.23 -3.27
N GLN A 191 -4.04 -11.42 -2.12
CA GLN A 191 -2.88 -12.30 -1.98
C GLN A 191 -3.19 -13.71 -2.49
N THR A 192 -4.34 -14.27 -2.09
CA THR A 192 -4.79 -15.59 -2.54
C THR A 192 -5.06 -15.62 -4.04
N MET A 193 -5.71 -14.59 -4.57
CA MET A 193 -6.07 -14.50 -5.98
C MET A 193 -4.83 -14.48 -6.89
N PHE A 194 -3.80 -13.71 -6.54
CA PHE A 194 -2.58 -13.65 -7.36
C PHE A 194 -1.71 -14.91 -7.27
N VAL A 195 -1.79 -15.68 -6.18
CA VAL A 195 -1.21 -17.02 -6.11
C VAL A 195 -1.95 -17.99 -7.06
N ARG A 196 -3.28 -17.89 -7.15
CA ARG A 196 -4.06 -18.68 -8.11
C ARG A 196 -3.74 -18.27 -9.55
N GLU A 197 -3.57 -16.98 -9.82
CA GLU A 197 -3.19 -16.46 -11.14
C GLU A 197 -1.83 -17.04 -11.59
N HIS A 198 -0.83 -17.01 -10.71
CA HIS A 198 0.44 -17.67 -10.98
C HIS A 198 0.26 -19.15 -11.31
N ASN A 199 -0.50 -19.88 -10.50
CA ASN A 199 -0.71 -21.32 -10.70
C ASN A 199 -1.50 -21.63 -11.98
N HIS A 200 -2.46 -20.76 -12.36
CA HIS A 200 -3.15 -20.84 -13.65
C HIS A 200 -2.17 -20.75 -14.82
N TRP A 201 -1.27 -19.77 -14.79
CA TRP A 201 -0.27 -19.61 -15.86
C TRP A 201 0.75 -20.76 -15.87
N ALA A 202 1.19 -21.24 -14.70
CA ALA A 202 2.09 -22.39 -14.61
C ALA A 202 1.48 -23.66 -15.25
N ASP A 203 0.20 -23.97 -14.97
CA ASP A 203 -0.54 -25.09 -15.58
C ASP A 203 -0.65 -24.94 -17.11
N LYS A 204 -1.04 -23.76 -17.57
CA LYS A 204 -1.21 -23.47 -18.98
C LYS A 204 0.09 -23.56 -19.75
N LEU A 205 1.18 -23.03 -19.19
CA LEU A 205 2.53 -23.13 -19.76
C LEU A 205 3.03 -24.59 -19.81
N ALA A 206 2.73 -25.40 -18.80
CA ALA A 206 3.06 -26.81 -18.80
C ALA A 206 2.35 -27.62 -19.90
N GLU A 207 1.13 -27.21 -20.29
CA GLU A 207 0.42 -27.80 -21.43
C GLU A 207 1.03 -27.41 -22.79
N GLU A 208 1.50 -26.16 -22.94
CA GLU A 208 2.07 -25.63 -24.19
C GLU A 208 3.55 -26.00 -24.36
N HIS A 209 4.32 -26.13 -23.27
CA HIS A 209 5.77 -26.34 -23.25
C HIS A 209 6.15 -27.64 -22.53
N LEU A 210 5.83 -28.78 -23.14
CA LEU A 210 6.02 -30.10 -22.54
C LEU A 210 7.49 -30.49 -22.19
N ASP A 211 8.45 -29.71 -22.63
CA ASP A 211 9.89 -29.91 -22.37
C ASP A 211 10.45 -28.91 -21.34
N TRP A 212 9.63 -27.98 -20.81
CA TRP A 212 10.06 -27.10 -19.76
C TRP A 212 10.12 -27.82 -18.40
N ASP A 213 11.13 -27.51 -17.63
CA ASP A 213 11.25 -27.98 -16.25
C ASP A 213 10.52 -27.04 -15.26
N ASP A 214 10.53 -27.39 -13.97
CA ASP A 214 9.84 -26.65 -12.91
C ASP A 214 10.28 -25.19 -12.84
N GLU A 215 11.59 -24.91 -12.95
CA GLU A 215 12.15 -23.56 -12.86
C GLU A 215 11.70 -22.70 -14.05
N GLN A 216 11.75 -23.25 -15.26
CA GLN A 216 11.32 -22.56 -16.48
C GLN A 216 9.83 -22.21 -16.44
N LEU A 217 8.99 -23.10 -15.89
CA LEU A 217 7.56 -22.85 -15.73
C LEU A 217 7.30 -21.76 -14.67
N TYR A 218 8.03 -21.82 -13.55
CA TYR A 218 7.92 -20.86 -12.46
C TYR A 218 8.32 -19.45 -12.92
N ASP A 219 9.50 -19.30 -13.50
CA ASP A 219 10.02 -18.01 -13.96
C ASP A 219 9.11 -17.38 -15.02
N ALA A 220 8.59 -18.21 -15.94
CA ALA A 220 7.67 -17.74 -16.97
C ALA A 220 6.30 -17.30 -16.40
N ALA A 221 5.71 -18.07 -15.50
CA ALA A 221 4.46 -17.72 -14.85
C ALA A 221 4.62 -16.46 -13.99
N ARG A 222 5.74 -16.34 -13.26
CA ARG A 222 6.08 -15.14 -12.48
C ARG A 222 6.18 -13.91 -13.37
N SER A 223 6.93 -13.98 -14.47
CA SER A 223 7.08 -12.83 -15.39
C SER A 223 5.74 -12.37 -16.00
N ILE A 224 4.78 -13.29 -16.17
CA ILE A 224 3.42 -12.93 -16.63
C ILE A 224 2.68 -12.16 -15.55
N VAL A 225 2.69 -12.63 -14.29
CA VAL A 225 2.00 -11.95 -13.18
C VAL A 225 2.63 -10.58 -12.90
N GLU A 226 3.96 -10.46 -12.96
CA GLU A 226 4.66 -9.17 -12.87
C GLU A 226 4.17 -8.20 -13.96
N TYR A 227 4.11 -8.66 -15.20
CA TYR A 227 3.56 -7.87 -16.30
C TYR A 227 2.10 -7.46 -16.05
N GLU A 228 1.24 -8.38 -15.61
CA GLU A 228 -0.17 -8.10 -15.31
C GLU A 228 -0.31 -7.05 -14.18
N LEU A 229 0.46 -7.15 -13.09
CA LEU A 229 0.51 -6.16 -12.02
C LEU A 229 0.92 -4.77 -12.52
N GLN A 230 1.95 -4.70 -13.38
CA GLN A 230 2.38 -3.46 -14.02
C GLN A 230 1.26 -2.87 -14.88
N GLN A 231 0.57 -3.69 -15.70
CA GLN A 231 -0.52 -3.20 -16.55
C GLN A 231 -1.72 -2.70 -15.75
N ILE A 232 -2.15 -3.43 -14.71
CA ILE A 232 -3.22 -2.98 -13.79
C ILE A 232 -2.85 -1.64 -13.15
N THR A 233 -1.63 -1.55 -12.62
CA THR A 233 -1.16 -0.34 -11.93
C THR A 233 -1.18 0.88 -12.84
N TYR A 234 -0.57 0.81 -14.03
CA TYR A 234 -0.40 1.99 -14.89
C TYR A 234 -1.60 2.30 -15.78
N ASN A 235 -2.39 1.29 -16.16
CA ASN A 235 -3.47 1.50 -17.12
C ASN A 235 -4.87 1.48 -16.49
N GLU A 236 -5.04 0.87 -15.31
CA GLU A 236 -6.34 0.76 -14.68
C GLU A 236 -6.41 1.54 -13.36
N TRP A 237 -5.42 1.45 -12.46
CA TRP A 237 -5.47 2.02 -11.12
C TRP A 237 -4.98 3.47 -11.04
N LEU A 238 -3.75 3.78 -11.49
CA LEU A 238 -3.16 5.13 -11.44
C LEU A 238 -3.98 6.21 -12.14
N PRO A 239 -4.64 5.93 -13.30
CA PRO A 239 -5.48 6.94 -13.94
C PRO A 239 -6.63 7.44 -13.08
N HIS A 240 -7.20 6.62 -12.22
CA HIS A 240 -8.22 7.06 -11.25
C HIS A 240 -7.64 7.97 -10.17
N LEU A 241 -6.40 7.73 -9.75
CA LEU A 241 -5.76 8.44 -8.65
C LEU A 241 -5.20 9.79 -9.09
N VAL A 242 -4.36 9.79 -10.13
CA VAL A 242 -3.54 10.94 -10.55
C VAL A 242 -3.79 11.37 -12.02
N GLY A 243 -4.83 10.82 -12.66
CA GLY A 243 -5.12 11.11 -14.06
C GLY A 243 -3.95 10.78 -14.98
N ASP A 244 -3.61 11.70 -15.89
CA ASP A 244 -2.53 11.53 -16.86
C ASP A 244 -1.14 11.99 -16.32
N ALA A 245 -0.99 12.22 -15.02
CA ALA A 245 0.22 12.84 -14.45
C ALA A 245 1.49 11.98 -14.61
N VAL A 246 1.37 10.64 -14.64
CA VAL A 246 2.52 9.74 -14.85
C VAL A 246 3.03 9.80 -16.30
N GLY A 247 2.18 10.18 -17.26
CA GLY A 247 2.53 10.30 -18.66
C GLY A 247 2.76 8.97 -19.38
N GLU A 248 3.21 9.05 -20.63
CA GLU A 248 3.53 7.89 -21.46
C GLU A 248 4.85 7.24 -21.04
N ASP A 249 4.99 5.94 -21.27
CA ASP A 249 6.25 5.24 -21.08
C ASP A 249 7.29 5.76 -22.08
N THR A 250 8.45 6.16 -21.55
CA THR A 250 9.59 6.64 -22.34
C THR A 250 10.70 5.59 -22.52
N GLY A 251 10.51 4.40 -21.94
CA GLY A 251 11.46 3.31 -21.93
C GLY A 251 12.56 3.49 -20.88
N PHE A 252 13.37 2.45 -20.72
CA PHE A 252 14.41 2.34 -19.71
C PHE A 252 15.47 3.46 -19.80
N ASP A 253 15.76 4.11 -18.65
CA ASP A 253 16.81 5.12 -18.50
C ASP A 253 17.80 4.71 -17.40
N THR A 254 19.03 4.40 -17.79
CA THR A 254 20.12 4.00 -16.87
C THR A 254 20.59 5.10 -15.92
N ASN A 255 20.11 6.33 -16.05
CA ASN A 255 20.48 7.43 -15.16
C ASN A 255 19.44 7.68 -14.07
N GLU A 256 18.27 7.06 -14.18
CA GLU A 256 17.23 7.13 -13.17
C GLU A 256 17.37 5.99 -12.15
N THR A 257 16.93 6.25 -10.94
CA THR A 257 16.78 5.26 -9.88
C THR A 257 15.30 5.14 -9.52
N GLY A 258 14.85 3.91 -9.32
CA GLY A 258 13.48 3.64 -8.88
C GLY A 258 13.34 3.65 -7.35
N GLU A 259 14.42 3.90 -6.60
CA GLU A 259 14.39 3.92 -5.13
C GLU A 259 13.25 4.79 -4.60
N VAL A 260 12.58 4.26 -3.58
CA VAL A 260 11.39 4.90 -3.02
C VAL A 260 11.76 6.18 -2.30
N SER A 261 11.02 7.25 -2.55
CA SER A 261 11.25 8.51 -1.83
C SER A 261 10.57 8.54 -0.47
N VAL A 262 11.21 9.24 0.49
CA VAL A 262 10.67 9.40 1.84
C VAL A 262 9.32 10.12 1.82
N GLU A 263 9.16 11.11 0.96
CA GLU A 263 7.92 11.86 0.78
C GLU A 263 6.80 10.97 0.23
N PHE A 264 7.12 10.02 -0.63
CA PHE A 264 6.18 9.03 -1.14
C PHE A 264 5.77 8.04 -0.04
N SER A 265 6.72 7.29 0.53
CA SER A 265 6.47 6.20 1.48
C SER A 265 5.85 6.67 2.80
N THR A 266 6.22 7.87 3.25
CA THR A 266 5.85 8.37 4.58
C THR A 266 4.64 9.31 4.54
N ALA A 267 4.35 9.94 3.42
CA ALA A 267 3.24 10.86 3.29
C ALA A 267 2.33 10.54 2.10
N ALA A 268 2.78 10.76 0.86
CA ALA A 268 1.87 10.78 -0.29
C ALA A 268 1.17 9.44 -0.52
N PHE A 269 1.87 8.29 -0.43
CA PHE A 269 1.27 6.98 -0.65
C PHE A 269 0.44 6.48 0.54
N ARG A 270 0.47 7.17 1.69
CA ARG A 270 -0.44 6.92 2.83
C ARG A 270 -1.81 7.58 2.68
N PHE A 271 -2.12 8.15 1.52
CA PHE A 271 -3.46 8.66 1.21
C PHE A 271 -4.53 7.58 1.39
N GLY A 272 -4.21 6.32 1.09
CA GLY A 272 -5.12 5.19 1.15
C GLY A 272 -5.80 4.98 2.50
N HIS A 273 -5.20 5.48 3.60
CA HIS A 273 -5.80 5.40 4.94
C HIS A 273 -7.11 6.18 5.06
N THR A 274 -7.34 7.21 4.26
CA THR A 274 -8.61 7.97 4.23
C THR A 274 -9.69 7.28 3.42
N LEU A 275 -9.32 6.40 2.48
CA LEU A 275 -10.26 5.66 1.63
C LEU A 275 -10.86 4.41 2.28
N VAL A 276 -10.33 4.00 3.44
CA VAL A 276 -10.74 2.74 4.09
C VAL A 276 -12.16 2.87 4.66
N SER A 277 -13.00 1.89 4.34
CA SER A 277 -14.38 1.79 4.87
C SER A 277 -14.40 1.16 6.27
N SER A 278 -15.39 1.49 7.08
CA SER A 278 -15.59 0.93 8.43
C SER A 278 -16.12 -0.51 8.43
N SER A 279 -16.35 -1.12 7.26
CA SER A 279 -16.81 -2.49 7.13
C SER A 279 -16.06 -3.27 6.04
N ILE A 280 -15.97 -4.58 6.25
CA ILE A 280 -15.60 -5.57 5.25
C ILE A 280 -16.89 -6.24 4.80
N ASP A 281 -17.31 -5.98 3.57
CA ASP A 281 -18.53 -6.51 3.02
C ASP A 281 -18.32 -7.88 2.40
N ARG A 282 -19.30 -8.78 2.60
CA ARG A 282 -19.31 -10.13 2.03
C ARG A 282 -20.62 -10.36 1.31
N LEU A 283 -20.56 -10.59 0.02
CA LEU A 283 -21.75 -10.78 -0.80
C LEU A 283 -21.78 -12.17 -1.46
N ALA A 284 -22.94 -12.81 -1.36
CA ALA A 284 -23.23 -14.01 -2.14
C ALA A 284 -23.32 -13.69 -3.63
N ASP A 285 -23.36 -14.74 -4.44
CA ASP A 285 -23.49 -14.65 -5.90
C ASP A 285 -24.78 -13.92 -6.38
N ASP A 286 -25.83 -13.92 -5.57
CA ASP A 286 -27.07 -13.20 -5.85
C ASP A 286 -27.12 -11.77 -5.26
N GLY A 287 -25.99 -11.26 -4.73
CA GLY A 287 -25.88 -9.97 -4.08
C GLY A 287 -26.40 -9.91 -2.64
N THR A 288 -26.79 -11.06 -2.07
CA THR A 288 -27.25 -11.11 -0.67
C THR A 288 -26.06 -10.92 0.29
N ASP A 289 -26.21 -10.06 1.30
CA ASP A 289 -25.23 -9.91 2.37
C ASP A 289 -25.05 -11.20 3.17
N GLU A 290 -23.84 -11.73 3.20
CA GLU A 290 -23.42 -12.92 3.94
C GLU A 290 -22.86 -12.60 5.35
N GLY A 291 -23.08 -11.40 5.83
CA GLY A 291 -22.65 -10.95 7.15
C GLY A 291 -21.37 -10.14 7.08
N SER A 292 -21.52 -8.88 6.65
CA SER A 292 -20.45 -7.88 6.70
C SER A 292 -19.87 -7.74 8.10
N MET A 293 -18.56 -7.47 8.20
CA MET A 293 -17.82 -7.38 9.44
C MET A 293 -17.34 -5.93 9.65
N ALA A 294 -17.38 -5.44 10.89
CA ALA A 294 -16.76 -4.16 11.20
C ALA A 294 -15.25 -4.22 10.97
N LEU A 295 -14.66 -3.15 10.45
CA LEU A 295 -13.23 -3.09 10.18
C LEU A 295 -12.40 -3.40 11.43
N MET A 296 -12.78 -2.84 12.58
CA MET A 296 -12.11 -3.07 13.86
C MET A 296 -12.08 -4.55 14.31
N ASP A 297 -13.04 -5.36 13.87
CA ASP A 297 -13.13 -6.78 14.18
C ASP A 297 -12.43 -7.65 13.11
N SER A 298 -11.97 -7.06 12.01
CA SER A 298 -11.40 -7.75 10.86
C SER A 298 -9.88 -7.90 10.91
N TYR A 299 -9.19 -7.09 11.71
CA TYR A 299 -7.74 -7.15 11.79
C TYR A 299 -7.25 -8.49 12.36
N PHE A 300 -6.37 -9.14 11.59
CA PHE A 300 -5.82 -10.47 11.90
C PHE A 300 -6.90 -11.53 12.21
N ASN A 301 -8.08 -11.37 11.61
CA ASN A 301 -9.22 -12.26 11.72
C ASN A 301 -9.55 -12.86 10.34
N HIS A 302 -9.22 -14.14 10.16
CA HIS A 302 -9.37 -14.83 8.87
C HIS A 302 -10.73 -15.54 8.74
N SER A 303 -11.57 -15.54 9.79
CA SER A 303 -12.87 -16.22 9.77
C SER A 303 -13.77 -15.83 8.60
N PRO A 304 -13.78 -14.56 8.08
CA PRO A 304 -14.56 -14.24 6.89
C PRO A 304 -14.12 -15.01 5.64
N VAL A 305 -12.81 -15.20 5.48
CA VAL A 305 -12.25 -15.97 4.35
C VAL A 305 -12.50 -17.47 4.53
N GLU A 306 -12.36 -17.99 5.75
CA GLU A 306 -12.62 -19.42 6.07
C GLU A 306 -14.10 -19.78 5.90
N ASP A 307 -15.00 -18.88 6.28
CA ASP A 307 -16.45 -19.11 6.25
C ASP A 307 -17.05 -19.06 4.85
N SER A 308 -16.61 -18.11 3.99
CA SER A 308 -17.24 -17.81 2.70
C SER A 308 -16.28 -17.81 1.49
N GLY A 309 -15.00 -18.11 1.70
CA GLY A 309 -14.00 -17.99 0.65
C GLY A 309 -13.66 -16.53 0.32
N ILE A 310 -12.72 -16.34 -0.61
CA ILE A 310 -12.33 -14.99 -1.05
C ILE A 310 -13.39 -14.36 -1.98
N GLU A 311 -14.20 -15.19 -2.61
CA GLU A 311 -15.18 -14.80 -3.63
C GLU A 311 -16.22 -13.83 -3.07
N ALA A 312 -16.78 -14.12 -1.91
CA ALA A 312 -17.76 -13.25 -1.25
C ALA A 312 -17.16 -11.90 -0.86
N ILE A 313 -15.89 -11.88 -0.46
CA ILE A 313 -15.14 -10.68 -0.09
C ILE A 313 -14.84 -9.85 -1.34
N ILE A 314 -14.41 -10.49 -2.44
CA ILE A 314 -14.15 -9.79 -3.71
C ILE A 314 -15.45 -9.15 -4.26
N ARG A 315 -16.60 -9.86 -4.22
CA ARG A 315 -17.89 -9.26 -4.60
C ARG A 315 -18.24 -8.06 -3.73
N GLY A 316 -17.96 -8.14 -2.41
CA GLY A 316 -18.14 -7.01 -1.50
C GLY A 316 -17.26 -5.82 -1.90
N GLN A 317 -16.00 -6.06 -2.23
CA GLN A 317 -15.06 -5.01 -2.66
C GLN A 317 -15.44 -4.37 -3.99
N LEU A 318 -15.98 -5.12 -4.93
CA LEU A 318 -16.43 -4.61 -6.23
C LEU A 318 -17.69 -3.73 -6.11
N SER A 319 -18.57 -4.04 -5.15
CA SER A 319 -19.86 -3.36 -4.96
C SER A 319 -19.78 -2.17 -3.99
N ALA A 320 -18.95 -2.24 -2.97
CA ALA A 320 -18.87 -1.22 -1.94
C ALA A 320 -18.03 -0.02 -2.42
N THR A 321 -18.54 1.20 -2.15
CA THR A 321 -17.82 2.44 -2.42
C THR A 321 -16.81 2.72 -1.29
N ALA A 322 -15.57 3.06 -1.63
CA ALA A 322 -14.56 3.54 -0.69
C ALA A 322 -14.98 4.86 -0.01
N GLN A 323 -14.29 5.28 1.05
CA GLN A 323 -14.49 6.61 1.65
C GLN A 323 -13.90 7.71 0.76
N GLU A 324 -14.23 8.98 1.01
CA GLU A 324 -13.66 10.13 0.29
C GLU A 324 -12.15 10.24 0.56
N LEU A 325 -11.39 10.70 -0.44
CA LEU A 325 -9.98 11.01 -0.26
C LEU A 325 -9.86 12.46 0.24
N ASP A 326 -9.77 12.63 1.54
CA ASP A 326 -9.69 13.92 2.20
C ASP A 326 -8.88 13.85 3.50
N THR A 327 -9.13 14.75 4.47
CA THR A 327 -8.47 14.74 5.77
C THR A 327 -9.21 13.92 6.83
N GLU A 328 -10.29 13.19 6.49
CA GLU A 328 -11.09 12.45 7.46
C GLU A 328 -10.74 10.95 7.38
N ILE A 329 -10.79 10.26 8.50
CA ILE A 329 -10.50 8.83 8.65
C ILE A 329 -11.54 8.19 9.55
N VAL A 330 -12.05 7.03 9.17
CA VAL A 330 -13.02 6.28 9.98
C VAL A 330 -12.52 6.04 11.40
N ASP A 331 -13.43 6.09 12.36
CA ASP A 331 -13.13 5.90 13.79
C ASP A 331 -12.41 4.58 14.08
N ASP A 332 -12.69 3.52 13.32
CA ASP A 332 -12.05 2.21 13.42
C ASP A 332 -10.53 2.26 13.23
N LEU A 333 -10.01 3.23 12.48
CA LEU A 333 -8.57 3.47 12.30
C LEU A 333 -8.04 4.57 13.22
N ASN A 334 -8.87 5.52 13.61
CA ASN A 334 -8.38 6.71 14.31
C ASN A 334 -8.37 6.54 15.83
N PHE A 335 -9.26 5.71 16.40
CA PHE A 335 -9.38 5.58 17.85
C PHE A 335 -9.42 4.13 18.35
N PHE A 336 -9.61 3.16 17.49
CA PHE A 336 -9.86 1.78 17.87
C PHE A 336 -8.87 0.78 17.28
N LEU A 337 -7.89 1.26 16.51
CA LEU A 337 -6.87 0.38 15.91
C LEU A 337 -6.24 -0.50 16.99
N GLU A 338 -6.35 -1.80 16.82
CA GLU A 338 -5.71 -2.80 17.67
C GLU A 338 -4.36 -3.20 17.06
N THR A 339 -3.30 -3.12 17.85
CA THR A 339 -2.00 -3.62 17.39
C THR A 339 -1.95 -5.14 17.43
N PRO A 340 -0.99 -5.79 16.72
CA PRO A 340 -0.77 -7.22 16.77
C PRO A 340 -0.65 -7.81 18.19
N GLU A 341 -0.21 -7.01 19.16
CA GLU A 341 -0.10 -7.39 20.57
C GLU A 341 -1.41 -7.24 21.36
N GLY A 342 -2.53 -6.93 20.70
CA GLY A 342 -3.84 -6.76 21.32
C GLY A 342 -3.99 -5.46 22.11
N VAL A 343 -3.28 -4.41 21.74
CA VAL A 343 -3.37 -3.10 22.38
C VAL A 343 -4.29 -2.20 21.58
N SER A 344 -5.38 -1.76 22.19
CA SER A 344 -6.36 -0.86 21.59
C SER A 344 -6.11 0.61 21.95
N GLY A 345 -6.61 1.53 21.13
CA GLY A 345 -6.56 2.96 21.36
C GLY A 345 -5.42 3.68 20.65
N PHE A 346 -4.79 3.05 19.66
CA PHE A 346 -3.91 3.72 18.72
C PHE A 346 -4.71 4.50 17.67
N SER A 347 -4.20 5.67 17.30
CA SER A 347 -4.66 6.41 16.13
C SER A 347 -3.68 6.23 14.98
N LEU A 348 -4.14 5.68 13.87
CA LEU A 348 -3.32 5.55 12.66
C LEU A 348 -2.88 6.93 12.14
N ALA A 349 -3.73 7.95 12.25
CA ALA A 349 -3.35 9.32 11.89
C ALA A 349 -2.20 9.84 12.75
N ALA A 350 -2.24 9.62 14.08
CA ALA A 350 -1.15 10.03 14.96
C ALA A 350 0.15 9.27 14.67
N ILE A 351 0.06 7.98 14.31
CA ILE A 351 1.22 7.18 13.89
C ILE A 351 1.81 7.73 12.59
N ASN A 352 1.00 8.04 11.59
CA ASN A 352 1.48 8.63 10.34
C ASN A 352 2.21 9.96 10.55
N LEU A 353 1.65 10.83 11.40
CA LEU A 353 2.29 12.09 11.78
C LEU A 353 3.63 11.85 12.50
N ALA A 354 3.67 10.87 13.40
CA ALA A 354 4.89 10.50 14.11
C ALA A 354 5.96 9.97 13.15
N ARG A 355 5.60 9.15 12.17
CA ARG A 355 6.53 8.69 11.12
C ARG A 355 7.03 9.85 10.26
N GLY A 356 6.21 10.86 9.99
CA GLY A 356 6.66 12.10 9.33
C GLY A 356 7.79 12.80 10.09
N LEU A 357 7.66 12.91 11.42
CA LEU A 357 8.73 13.45 12.29
C LEU A 357 9.95 12.54 12.34
N ASP A 358 9.75 11.23 12.46
CA ASP A 358 10.81 10.22 12.53
C ASP A 358 11.68 10.24 11.28
N HIS A 359 11.03 10.30 10.14
CA HIS A 359 11.69 10.33 8.83
C HIS A 359 12.13 11.74 8.39
N GLY A 360 11.95 12.75 9.25
CA GLY A 360 12.41 14.11 9.01
C GLY A 360 11.73 14.79 7.83
N LEU A 361 10.44 14.55 7.61
CA LEU A 361 9.68 15.28 6.60
C LEU A 361 9.59 16.77 6.97
N ASP A 362 9.81 17.66 6.01
CA ASP A 362 9.57 19.09 6.20
C ASP A 362 8.07 19.41 6.12
N SER A 363 7.70 20.62 6.48
CA SER A 363 6.31 21.08 6.43
C SER A 363 5.77 21.07 4.99
N TYR A 364 4.47 20.90 4.88
CA TYR A 364 3.77 20.95 3.59
C TYR A 364 4.17 22.18 2.73
N ILE A 365 4.19 23.39 3.33
CA ILE A 365 4.52 24.62 2.62
C ILE A 365 5.95 24.56 2.04
N ASN A 366 6.91 24.08 2.83
CA ASN A 366 8.30 24.03 2.38
C ASN A 366 8.50 22.97 1.29
N VAL A 367 7.91 21.80 1.44
CA VAL A 367 7.97 20.74 0.41
C VAL A 367 7.29 21.19 -0.88
N ARG A 368 6.11 21.79 -0.80
CA ARG A 368 5.40 22.33 -1.97
C ARG A 368 6.21 23.42 -2.68
N ALA A 369 6.83 24.32 -1.92
CA ALA A 369 7.70 25.34 -2.51
C ALA A 369 8.93 24.75 -3.23
N GLN A 370 9.50 23.65 -2.69
CA GLN A 370 10.66 22.98 -3.28
C GLN A 370 10.29 22.18 -4.52
N LEU A 371 9.19 21.41 -4.48
CA LEU A 371 8.85 20.46 -5.54
C LEU A 371 7.98 21.08 -6.65
N ILE A 372 7.01 21.91 -6.30
CA ILE A 372 6.09 22.53 -7.26
C ILE A 372 6.57 23.94 -7.65
N GLY A 373 7.08 24.73 -6.67
CA GLY A 373 7.60 26.08 -6.90
C GLY A 373 6.53 27.15 -7.18
N ASP A 374 5.27 26.88 -6.86
CA ASP A 374 4.14 27.79 -7.07
C ASP A 374 3.87 28.70 -5.86
N ILE A 375 4.52 28.43 -4.72
CA ILE A 375 4.45 29.17 -3.47
C ILE A 375 5.82 29.79 -3.15
N ASP A 376 5.82 31.05 -2.71
CA ASP A 376 7.01 31.72 -2.17
C ASP A 376 6.86 31.86 -0.64
N PRO A 377 7.51 31.00 0.17
CA PRO A 377 7.37 31.01 1.62
C PRO A 377 7.69 32.35 2.29
N ASP A 378 8.60 33.14 1.70
CA ASP A 378 9.02 34.44 2.26
C ASP A 378 7.92 35.52 2.18
N THR A 379 6.89 35.29 1.36
CA THR A 379 5.82 36.26 1.11
C THR A 379 4.45 35.86 1.68
N LEU A 380 4.33 34.63 2.19
CA LEU A 380 3.07 34.14 2.74
C LEU A 380 2.72 34.82 4.07
N ASP A 381 1.42 35.04 4.28
CA ASP A 381 0.87 35.29 5.62
C ASP A 381 0.84 33.93 6.37
N PRO A 382 1.63 33.77 7.45
CA PRO A 382 1.69 32.48 8.14
C PRO A 382 0.35 32.05 8.77
N THR A 383 -0.62 32.94 8.88
CA THR A 383 -1.94 32.65 9.45
C THR A 383 -3.04 32.42 8.40
N ASP A 384 -2.71 32.45 7.13
CA ASP A 384 -3.64 32.26 6.02
C ASP A 384 -3.65 30.82 5.52
N PHE A 385 -4.52 29.99 6.08
CA PHE A 385 -4.68 28.60 5.68
C PHE A 385 -5.37 28.41 4.33
N SER A 386 -5.89 29.48 3.70
CA SER A 386 -6.46 29.40 2.35
C SER A 386 -5.42 29.12 1.26
N VAL A 387 -4.13 29.21 1.59
CA VAL A 387 -3.03 28.78 0.71
C VAL A 387 -2.99 27.24 0.52
N ILE A 388 -3.60 26.47 1.43
CA ILE A 388 -3.63 25.02 1.39
C ILE A 388 -4.86 24.51 0.65
N THR A 389 -6.03 25.02 1.01
CA THR A 389 -7.33 24.57 0.49
C THR A 389 -8.34 25.72 0.42
N SER A 390 -9.30 25.61 -0.48
CA SER A 390 -10.43 26.55 -0.58
C SER A 390 -11.56 26.22 0.41
N ASP A 391 -11.57 25.03 1.04
CA ASP A 391 -12.58 24.61 1.99
C ASP A 391 -12.41 25.32 3.35
N GLU A 392 -13.37 26.23 3.65
CA GLU A 392 -13.36 27.02 4.89
C GLU A 392 -13.46 26.14 6.16
N SER A 393 -14.07 24.95 6.09
CA SER A 393 -14.19 24.02 7.22
C SER A 393 -12.83 23.39 7.52
N VAL A 394 -12.13 22.90 6.48
CA VAL A 394 -10.78 22.36 6.60
C VAL A 394 -9.81 23.45 7.09
N GLN A 395 -9.85 24.66 6.53
CA GLN A 395 -9.07 25.80 7.01
C GLN A 395 -9.28 26.05 8.51
N ALA A 396 -10.55 26.03 8.97
CA ALA A 396 -10.87 26.24 10.37
C ALA A 396 -10.35 25.13 11.29
N ARG A 397 -10.42 23.85 10.85
CA ARG A 397 -9.86 22.71 11.58
C ARG A 397 -8.33 22.85 11.69
N LEU A 398 -7.63 23.12 10.58
CA LEU A 398 -6.19 23.35 10.55
C LEU A 398 -5.80 24.52 11.49
N ALA A 399 -6.44 25.68 11.39
CA ALA A 399 -6.15 26.85 12.22
C ALA A 399 -6.45 26.62 13.71
N SER A 400 -7.22 25.60 14.09
CA SER A 400 -7.50 25.28 15.48
C SER A 400 -6.38 24.50 16.17
N VAL A 401 -5.53 23.82 15.41
CA VAL A 401 -4.45 22.97 15.90
C VAL A 401 -3.06 23.48 15.52
N TYR A 402 -2.90 24.12 14.38
CA TYR A 402 -1.65 24.73 13.92
C TYR A 402 -1.64 26.22 14.17
N THR A 403 -0.55 26.78 14.67
CA THR A 403 -0.42 28.23 14.91
C THR A 403 -0.09 29.02 13.63
N ASP A 404 0.51 28.34 12.67
CA ASP A 404 0.85 28.90 11.35
C ASP A 404 0.97 27.77 10.30
N VAL A 405 0.92 28.16 9.02
CA VAL A 405 0.94 27.23 7.88
C VAL A 405 2.25 26.46 7.73
N PHE A 406 3.37 26.98 8.26
CA PHE A 406 4.68 26.31 8.24
C PHE A 406 4.81 25.17 9.25
N GLN A 407 3.82 24.98 10.10
CA GLN A 407 3.74 23.85 11.02
C GLN A 407 2.89 22.70 10.49
N VAL A 408 2.15 22.91 9.40
CA VAL A 408 1.29 21.87 8.83
C VAL A 408 2.18 20.75 8.28
N ASP A 409 1.96 19.54 8.80
CA ASP A 409 2.68 18.35 8.38
C ASP A 409 2.44 18.06 6.90
N LEU A 410 3.43 17.48 6.21
CA LEU A 410 3.34 17.17 4.78
C LEU A 410 2.11 16.33 4.45
N TRP A 411 1.86 15.28 5.24
CA TRP A 411 0.72 14.38 5.04
C TRP A 411 -0.62 15.09 5.20
N VAL A 412 -0.76 15.93 6.25
CA VAL A 412 -1.97 16.72 6.49
C VAL A 412 -2.23 17.73 5.37
N GLY A 413 -1.21 18.48 5.00
CA GLY A 413 -1.34 19.50 3.95
C GLY A 413 -1.64 18.91 2.59
N GLY A 414 -0.98 17.79 2.23
CA GLY A 414 -1.21 17.08 0.97
C GLY A 414 -2.61 16.49 0.84
N LEU A 415 -3.18 15.96 1.94
CA LEU A 415 -4.58 15.50 1.99
C LEU A 415 -5.59 16.65 1.97
N ALA A 416 -5.22 17.81 2.52
CA ALA A 416 -6.10 18.97 2.60
C ALA A 416 -6.17 19.78 1.30
N GLU A 417 -5.27 19.57 0.34
CA GLU A 417 -5.28 20.28 -0.94
C GLU A 417 -6.59 20.05 -1.69
N ASP A 418 -7.04 21.07 -2.42
CA ASP A 418 -8.13 20.90 -3.39
C ASP A 418 -7.67 19.95 -4.52
N ALA A 419 -8.45 18.94 -4.82
CA ALA A 419 -8.12 17.98 -5.88
C ALA A 419 -8.03 18.65 -7.26
N ILE A 420 -7.09 18.19 -8.09
CA ILE A 420 -7.00 18.60 -9.49
C ILE A 420 -8.16 17.97 -10.26
N GLU A 421 -8.77 18.71 -11.19
CA GLU A 421 -9.86 18.19 -12.02
C GLU A 421 -9.45 16.90 -12.74
N GLY A 422 -10.17 15.82 -12.50
CA GLY A 422 -9.91 14.48 -13.05
C GLY A 422 -8.92 13.64 -12.26
N THR A 423 -8.57 14.05 -11.04
CA THR A 423 -7.75 13.27 -10.09
C THR A 423 -8.45 13.18 -8.75
N GLN A 424 -7.92 12.36 -7.83
CA GLN A 424 -8.43 12.26 -6.45
C GLN A 424 -7.69 13.17 -5.47
N MET A 425 -6.61 13.82 -5.86
CA MET A 425 -5.73 14.54 -4.94
C MET A 425 -5.22 15.86 -5.50
N GLY A 426 -4.68 16.68 -4.61
CA GLY A 426 -4.14 17.98 -4.94
C GLY A 426 -2.75 17.93 -5.63
N PRO A 427 -2.21 19.12 -6.00
CA PRO A 427 -1.00 19.21 -6.82
C PRO A 427 0.22 18.52 -6.22
N LEU A 428 0.45 18.63 -4.92
CA LEU A 428 1.68 18.11 -4.31
C LEU A 428 1.70 16.58 -4.27
N PHE A 429 0.62 15.94 -3.80
CA PHE A 429 0.56 14.48 -3.77
C PHE A 429 0.51 13.89 -5.18
N THR A 430 -0.22 14.52 -6.10
CA THR A 430 -0.19 14.12 -7.52
C THR A 430 1.24 14.15 -8.06
N HIS A 431 2.02 15.20 -7.75
CA HIS A 431 3.41 15.30 -8.21
C HIS A 431 4.30 14.20 -7.60
N ILE A 432 4.25 13.99 -6.28
CA ILE A 432 5.10 13.00 -5.60
C ILE A 432 4.78 11.57 -6.09
N ILE A 433 3.51 11.22 -6.23
CA ILE A 433 3.08 9.91 -6.72
C ILE A 433 3.48 9.73 -8.19
N ALA A 434 3.22 10.72 -9.04
CA ALA A 434 3.60 10.64 -10.45
C ALA A 434 5.11 10.56 -10.65
N ASP A 435 5.91 11.28 -9.85
CA ASP A 435 7.37 11.18 -9.85
C ASP A 435 7.82 9.75 -9.51
N GLN A 436 7.34 9.21 -8.38
CA GLN A 436 7.72 7.85 -7.96
C GLN A 436 7.37 6.81 -9.02
N PHE A 437 6.13 6.77 -9.48
CA PHE A 437 5.74 5.77 -10.49
C PHE A 437 6.42 6.00 -11.85
N THR A 438 6.77 7.23 -12.22
CA THR A 438 7.58 7.48 -13.41
C THR A 438 8.97 6.88 -13.24
N ARG A 439 9.65 7.13 -12.11
CA ARG A 439 10.99 6.58 -11.82
C ARG A 439 10.97 5.06 -11.72
N THR A 440 10.02 4.49 -10.98
CA THR A 440 9.82 3.03 -10.87
C THR A 440 9.72 2.38 -12.25
N ARG A 441 8.97 2.98 -13.18
CA ARG A 441 8.83 2.44 -14.54
C ARG A 441 10.10 2.57 -15.39
N VAL A 442 10.71 3.76 -15.42
CA VAL A 442 11.84 4.02 -16.33
C VAL A 442 13.18 3.48 -15.81
N ALA A 443 13.31 3.22 -14.51
CA ALA A 443 14.49 2.61 -13.92
C ALA A 443 14.51 1.07 -14.03
N ASP A 444 13.39 0.45 -14.36
CA ASP A 444 13.28 -1.00 -14.51
C ASP A 444 13.59 -1.40 -15.96
N GLU A 445 14.70 -2.14 -16.16
CA GLU A 445 15.12 -2.62 -17.47
C GLU A 445 14.14 -3.64 -18.08
N THR A 446 13.37 -4.33 -17.23
CA THR A 446 12.45 -5.41 -17.62
C THR A 446 10.99 -4.98 -17.65
N PHE A 447 10.70 -3.73 -17.31
CA PHE A 447 9.33 -3.22 -17.26
C PHE A 447 8.57 -3.46 -18.59
N GLY A 448 7.40 -4.09 -18.48
CA GLY A 448 6.52 -4.34 -19.62
C GLY A 448 7.03 -5.37 -20.62
N GLU A 449 8.12 -6.08 -20.32
CA GLU A 449 8.68 -7.11 -21.20
C GLU A 449 8.08 -8.49 -20.91
N LEU A 450 7.73 -9.21 -21.97
CA LEU A 450 7.33 -10.62 -21.93
C LEU A 450 8.33 -11.44 -22.73
N ASP A 451 8.79 -12.59 -22.17
CA ASP A 451 9.72 -13.47 -22.87
C ASP A 451 9.10 -13.98 -24.18
N PRO A 452 9.74 -13.76 -25.32
CA PRO A 452 9.28 -14.32 -26.60
C PRO A 452 9.17 -15.85 -26.60
N ALA A 453 9.82 -16.56 -25.66
CA ALA A 453 9.70 -18.00 -25.50
C ALA A 453 8.30 -18.45 -25.07
N LEU A 454 7.49 -17.57 -24.49
CA LEU A 454 6.07 -17.82 -24.18
C LEU A 454 5.22 -18.13 -25.42
N GLY A 455 5.62 -17.62 -26.61
CA GLY A 455 4.91 -17.78 -27.86
C GLY A 455 3.80 -16.74 -28.08
N ASP A 456 3.54 -16.46 -29.36
CA ASP A 456 2.63 -15.36 -29.77
C ASP A 456 1.20 -15.44 -29.18
N ALA A 457 0.69 -16.66 -28.93
CA ALA A 457 -0.67 -16.86 -28.42
C ALA A 457 -0.80 -16.49 -26.94
N ILE A 458 0.15 -16.93 -26.12
CA ILE A 458 0.22 -16.58 -24.68
C ILE A 458 0.44 -15.06 -24.52
N ILE A 459 1.43 -14.52 -25.23
CA ILE A 459 1.71 -13.07 -25.19
C ILE A 459 0.46 -12.25 -25.54
N ALA A 460 -0.25 -12.62 -26.60
CA ALA A 460 -1.47 -11.89 -26.99
C ALA A 460 -2.58 -11.98 -25.94
N GLU A 461 -2.70 -13.09 -25.25
CA GLU A 461 -3.68 -13.25 -24.15
C GLU A 461 -3.30 -12.42 -22.95
N VAL A 462 -2.05 -12.50 -22.49
CA VAL A 462 -1.53 -11.69 -21.36
C VAL A 462 -1.71 -10.20 -21.62
N GLN A 463 -1.37 -9.73 -22.83
CA GLN A 463 -1.51 -8.31 -23.22
C GLN A 463 -2.96 -7.81 -23.27
N THR A 464 -3.94 -8.69 -23.22
CA THR A 464 -5.36 -8.33 -23.17
C THR A 464 -6.01 -8.63 -21.82
N SER A 465 -5.25 -9.18 -20.86
CA SER A 465 -5.73 -9.38 -19.50
C SER A 465 -5.98 -8.02 -18.84
N THR A 466 -7.18 -7.86 -18.27
CA THR A 466 -7.52 -6.77 -17.36
C THR A 466 -7.72 -7.32 -15.96
N PHE A 467 -7.78 -6.48 -14.96
CA PHE A 467 -8.03 -6.96 -13.60
C PHE A 467 -9.37 -7.69 -13.47
N ALA A 468 -10.40 -7.23 -14.20
CA ALA A 468 -11.68 -7.95 -14.31
C ALA A 468 -11.49 -9.40 -14.82
N ILE A 469 -10.74 -9.59 -15.90
CA ILE A 469 -10.44 -10.92 -16.46
C ILE A 469 -9.68 -11.81 -15.48
N ILE A 470 -8.74 -11.24 -14.72
CA ILE A 470 -7.98 -11.97 -13.69
C ILE A 470 -8.90 -12.41 -12.55
N ILE A 471 -9.82 -11.56 -12.11
CA ILE A 471 -10.84 -11.91 -11.09
C ILE A 471 -11.71 -13.07 -11.60
N GLU A 472 -12.30 -12.96 -12.79
CA GLU A 472 -13.15 -14.00 -13.38
C GLU A 472 -12.41 -15.33 -13.61
N ARG A 473 -11.10 -15.27 -13.92
CA ARG A 473 -10.26 -16.45 -14.14
C ARG A 473 -9.99 -17.24 -12.85
N ASN A 474 -9.85 -16.55 -11.72
CA ASN A 474 -9.36 -17.11 -10.46
C ASN A 474 -10.42 -17.29 -9.39
N THR A 475 -11.65 -16.88 -9.68
CA THR A 475 -12.77 -16.93 -8.74
C THR A 475 -14.04 -17.41 -9.45
N ASP A 476 -15.12 -17.63 -8.68
CA ASP A 476 -16.45 -17.87 -9.21
C ASP A 476 -17.29 -16.57 -9.35
N VAL A 477 -16.64 -15.42 -9.31
CA VAL A 477 -17.31 -14.13 -9.51
C VAL A 477 -17.56 -13.92 -10.99
N ASP A 478 -18.83 -14.08 -11.39
CA ASP A 478 -19.27 -13.93 -12.78
C ASP A 478 -19.71 -12.48 -13.08
N MET A 479 -19.52 -12.03 -14.29
CA MET A 479 -19.95 -10.70 -14.80
C MET A 479 -19.33 -9.54 -13.99
N VAL A 480 -18.02 -9.58 -13.82
CA VAL A 480 -17.25 -8.47 -13.22
C VAL A 480 -17.36 -7.23 -14.12
N GLN A 481 -17.58 -6.06 -13.53
CA GLN A 481 -17.59 -4.79 -14.27
C GLN A 481 -16.25 -4.55 -14.99
N ASP A 482 -16.30 -3.94 -16.19
CA ASP A 482 -15.08 -3.68 -16.99
C ASP A 482 -14.05 -2.82 -16.23
N ASP A 483 -14.52 -1.88 -15.40
CA ASP A 483 -13.70 -1.05 -14.51
C ASP A 483 -13.95 -1.44 -13.05
N VAL A 484 -13.12 -2.33 -12.56
CA VAL A 484 -13.23 -2.90 -11.19
C VAL A 484 -12.98 -1.89 -10.09
N PHE A 485 -12.36 -0.76 -10.41
CA PHE A 485 -12.04 0.30 -9.46
C PHE A 485 -13.18 1.31 -9.25
N ILE A 486 -14.27 1.17 -10.01
CA ILE A 486 -15.51 1.92 -9.80
C ILE A 486 -16.59 0.97 -9.27
N ALA A 487 -17.19 1.30 -8.13
CA ALA A 487 -18.24 0.50 -7.51
C ALA A 487 -19.50 0.48 -8.39
N GLU A 488 -20.10 -0.69 -8.58
CA GLU A 488 -21.38 -0.86 -9.25
C GLU A 488 -22.43 -1.45 -8.29
N ASP A 489 -23.70 -0.91 -8.36
CA ASP A 489 -24.85 -1.33 -7.54
C ASP A 489 -25.34 -2.76 -7.87
#